data_7dededea9f9a6cba31107c0de7d42d93
#
_entry.id   7dededea9f9a6cba31107c0de7d42d93
#
_cell.length_a   1.000
_cell.length_b   1.000
_cell.length_c   1.000
_cell.angle_alpha   90.00
_cell.angle_beta   90.00
_cell.angle_gamma   90.00
#
_symmetry.space_group_name_H-M   'P 1'
#
loop_
_entity.id
_entity.type
_entity.pdbx_description
1 polymer ?
#
loop_
_entity_poly.entity_id
_entity_poly.type
_entity_poly.pdbx_seq_one_letter_code
_entity_poly.pdbx_strand_id
1 'polypeptide(L)'
;MTAETLVSPRFKVLLAGVFSQILCIGIARFAYTPLLPVMQQQSWLNDADGGWLAALNYAGYMLGAVLAASIRTLHLKDTLFRTGLVLAVLSTLGMALTEHFWVWAGLRFIAGLSSSGSMLLASGLILHWLIQHHQRGELGIHFAGVGVGIVVAALAVELMQALALSWQAQWWGFSLLGLVLLV
;
A
#
# COMPACT_ATOMS: atom_id res chain seq x y z
N MET A 1 19.30 22.36 -25.10
CA MET A 1 18.51 21.11 -25.07
C MET A 1 18.75 20.47 -23.70
N THR A 2 17.85 20.72 -22.77
CA THR A 2 17.98 20.32 -21.37
C THR A 2 17.57 18.84 -21.21
N ALA A 3 18.24 18.12 -20.34
CA ALA A 3 18.09 16.68 -20.07
C ALA A 3 16.70 16.24 -19.54
N GLU A 4 15.71 17.11 -19.52
CA GLU A 4 14.35 16.85 -19.01
C GLU A 4 13.45 16.00 -19.91
N THR A 5 13.89 15.59 -21.09
CA THR A 5 13.05 14.91 -22.08
C THR A 5 13.21 13.38 -22.16
N LEU A 6 13.99 12.76 -21.26
CA LEU A 6 14.28 11.31 -21.36
C LEU A 6 13.16 10.38 -20.90
N VAL A 7 12.17 10.87 -20.15
CA VAL A 7 11.05 10.04 -19.66
C VAL A 7 9.73 10.62 -20.14
N SER A 8 8.98 9.84 -20.93
CA SER A 8 7.68 10.29 -21.43
C SER A 8 6.70 10.58 -20.29
N PRO A 9 5.81 11.59 -20.40
CA PRO A 9 4.79 11.88 -19.39
C PRO A 9 3.91 10.66 -19.04
N ARG A 10 3.60 9.84 -20.05
CA ARG A 10 2.89 8.56 -19.88
C ARG A 10 3.62 7.64 -18.90
N PHE A 11 4.93 7.48 -19.07
CA PHE A 11 5.71 6.59 -18.19
C PHE A 11 5.74 7.10 -16.75
N LYS A 12 5.87 8.42 -16.55
CA LYS A 12 5.82 9.03 -15.21
C LYS A 12 4.51 8.72 -14.48
N VAL A 13 3.38 8.88 -15.16
CA VAL A 13 2.04 8.62 -14.60
C VAL A 13 1.86 7.12 -14.27
N LEU A 14 2.28 6.24 -15.17
CA LEU A 14 2.21 4.79 -14.92
C LEU A 14 3.15 4.35 -13.79
N LEU A 15 4.35 4.91 -13.72
CA LEU A 15 5.32 4.61 -12.67
C LEU A 15 4.83 5.10 -11.28
N ALA A 16 4.24 6.28 -11.20
CA ALA A 16 3.58 6.76 -9.99
C ALA A 16 2.46 5.81 -9.56
N GLY A 17 1.70 5.28 -10.52
CA GLY A 17 0.72 4.24 -10.28
C GLY A 17 1.34 2.94 -9.74
N VAL A 18 2.47 2.50 -10.28
CA VAL A 18 3.22 1.33 -9.76
C VAL A 18 3.66 1.55 -8.32
N PHE A 19 4.26 2.71 -8.01
CA PHE A 19 4.72 3.03 -6.66
C PHE A 19 3.57 3.07 -5.65
N SER A 20 2.42 3.62 -6.05
CA SER A 20 1.23 3.61 -5.20
C SER A 20 0.73 2.19 -4.89
N GLN A 21 0.81 1.25 -5.85
CA GLN A 21 0.44 -0.15 -5.64
C GLN A 21 1.45 -0.87 -4.73
N ILE A 22 2.75 -0.63 -4.93
CA ILE A 22 3.79 -1.19 -4.06
C ILE A 22 3.57 -0.72 -2.62
N LEU A 23 3.32 0.58 -2.41
CA LEU A 23 3.08 1.15 -1.09
C LEU A 23 1.80 0.58 -0.45
N CYS A 24 0.66 0.75 -1.10
CA CYS A 24 -0.63 0.50 -0.46
C CYS A 24 -0.98 -0.99 -0.43
N ILE A 25 -0.65 -1.74 -1.48
CA ILE A 25 -0.95 -3.17 -1.55
C ILE A 25 0.24 -3.99 -1.06
N GLY A 26 1.43 -3.78 -1.60
CA GLY A 26 2.62 -4.52 -1.19
C GLY A 26 2.94 -4.32 0.28
N ILE A 27 3.22 -3.09 0.68
CA ILE A 27 3.69 -2.77 2.03
C ILE A 27 2.53 -2.73 3.04
N ALA A 28 1.61 -1.80 2.92
CA ALA A 28 0.61 -1.57 3.96
C ALA A 28 -0.35 -2.77 4.16
N ARG A 29 -0.63 -3.53 3.11
CA ARG A 29 -1.53 -4.67 3.17
C ARG A 29 -0.80 -6.00 3.31
N PHE A 30 0.07 -6.35 2.36
CA PHE A 30 0.62 -7.70 2.24
C PHE A 30 1.92 -7.96 3.01
N ALA A 31 2.68 -6.94 3.45
CA ALA A 31 3.85 -7.16 4.31
C ALA A 31 3.49 -7.84 5.64
N TYR A 32 2.26 -7.68 6.11
CA TYR A 32 1.77 -8.35 7.31
C TYR A 32 1.83 -9.87 7.22
N THR A 33 1.51 -10.44 6.06
CA THR A 33 1.43 -11.91 5.90
C THR A 33 2.76 -12.62 6.19
N PRO A 34 3.89 -12.27 5.55
CA PRO A 34 5.18 -12.86 5.89
C PRO A 34 5.73 -12.41 7.24
N LEU A 35 5.30 -11.24 7.75
CA LEU A 35 5.75 -10.73 9.06
C LEU A 35 4.98 -11.33 10.24
N LEU A 36 3.76 -11.84 10.02
CA LEU A 36 2.92 -12.40 11.08
C LEU A 36 3.63 -13.48 11.91
N PRO A 37 4.32 -14.49 11.33
CA PRO A 37 5.04 -15.48 12.14
C PRO A 37 6.14 -14.87 13.03
N VAL A 38 6.80 -13.81 12.57
CA VAL A 38 7.82 -13.10 13.36
C VAL A 38 7.17 -12.37 14.53
N MET A 39 6.04 -11.69 14.29
CA MET A 39 5.27 -11.04 15.35
C MET A 39 4.77 -12.06 16.40
N GLN A 40 4.30 -13.22 15.98
CA GLN A 40 3.84 -14.29 16.87
C GLN A 40 4.95 -14.87 17.73
N GLN A 41 6.15 -15.04 17.20
CA GLN A 41 7.31 -15.53 17.93
C GLN A 41 7.87 -14.53 18.96
N GLN A 42 7.70 -13.25 18.72
CA GLN A 42 8.33 -12.17 19.47
C GLN A 42 7.36 -11.33 20.31
N SER A 43 6.05 -11.59 20.23
CA SER A 43 5.01 -10.88 20.98
C SER A 43 3.95 -11.85 21.54
N TRP A 44 2.93 -11.31 22.18
CA TRP A 44 1.78 -12.07 22.71
C TRP A 44 0.78 -12.52 21.61
N LEU A 45 0.99 -12.16 20.34
CA LEU A 45 0.04 -12.38 19.26
C LEU A 45 -0.14 -13.88 18.95
N ASN A 46 -1.33 -14.40 19.15
CA ASN A 46 -1.69 -15.77 18.81
C ASN A 46 -2.32 -15.88 17.40
N ASP A 47 -2.59 -17.10 16.93
CA ASP A 47 -3.16 -17.37 15.61
C ASP A 47 -4.52 -16.72 15.40
N ALA A 48 -5.38 -16.75 16.41
CA ALA A 48 -6.73 -16.20 16.33
C ALA A 48 -6.69 -14.68 16.20
N ASP A 49 -5.90 -14.00 17.04
CA ASP A 49 -5.74 -12.55 16.99
C ASP A 49 -5.06 -12.11 15.70
N GLY A 50 -4.03 -12.83 15.26
CA GLY A 50 -3.39 -12.61 13.94
C GLY A 50 -4.38 -12.74 12.79
N GLY A 51 -5.25 -13.74 12.84
CA GLY A 51 -6.33 -13.93 11.86
C GLY A 51 -7.36 -12.80 11.88
N TRP A 52 -7.75 -12.29 13.06
CA TRP A 52 -8.64 -11.14 13.18
C TRP A 52 -8.04 -9.87 12.59
N LEU A 53 -6.75 -9.59 12.81
CA LEU A 53 -6.06 -8.46 12.22
C LEU A 53 -6.04 -8.53 10.68
N ALA A 54 -5.87 -9.73 10.11
CA ALA A 54 -5.99 -9.94 8.68
C ALA A 54 -7.44 -9.70 8.19
N ALA A 55 -8.43 -10.25 8.88
CA ALA A 55 -9.85 -10.08 8.53
C ALA A 55 -10.29 -8.61 8.55
N LEU A 56 -9.84 -7.84 9.54
CA LEU A 56 -10.12 -6.40 9.62
C LEU A 56 -9.49 -5.61 8.47
N ASN A 57 -8.31 -6.02 8.00
CA ASN A 57 -7.73 -5.42 6.80
C ASN A 57 -8.60 -5.70 5.57
N TYR A 58 -9.11 -6.92 5.41
CA TYR A 58 -10.05 -7.23 4.32
C TYR A 58 -11.37 -6.47 4.45
N ALA A 59 -11.90 -6.30 5.66
CA ALA A 59 -13.11 -5.51 5.90
C ALA A 59 -12.89 -4.03 5.48
N GLY A 60 -11.75 -3.45 5.87
CA GLY A 60 -11.35 -2.11 5.43
C GLY A 60 -11.25 -2.00 3.90
N TYR A 61 -10.63 -2.99 3.25
CA TYR A 61 -10.54 -3.04 1.79
C TYR A 61 -11.91 -3.10 1.11
N MET A 62 -12.81 -3.94 1.60
CA MET A 62 -14.18 -4.05 1.06
C MET A 62 -14.95 -2.75 1.21
N LEU A 63 -14.90 -2.13 2.39
CA LEU A 63 -15.54 -0.83 2.61
C LEU A 63 -14.95 0.24 1.69
N GLY A 64 -13.63 0.30 1.57
CA GLY A 64 -12.96 1.26 0.69
C GLY A 64 -13.31 1.05 -0.78
N ALA A 65 -13.49 -0.18 -1.24
CA ALA A 65 -13.93 -0.48 -2.59
C ALA A 65 -15.36 0.03 -2.86
N VAL A 66 -16.28 -0.18 -1.93
CA VAL A 66 -17.65 0.34 -2.02
C VAL A 66 -17.68 1.86 -2.04
N LEU A 67 -16.89 2.50 -1.15
CA LEU A 67 -16.77 3.95 -1.12
C LEU A 67 -16.16 4.50 -2.41
N ALA A 68 -15.08 3.90 -2.92
CA ALA A 68 -14.42 4.32 -4.15
C ALA A 68 -15.37 4.23 -5.37
N ALA A 69 -16.20 3.19 -5.44
CA ALA A 69 -17.20 3.03 -6.50
C ALA A 69 -18.27 4.13 -6.49
N SER A 70 -18.55 4.71 -5.32
CA SER A 70 -19.55 5.78 -5.15
C SER A 70 -19.04 7.17 -5.55
N ILE A 71 -17.71 7.35 -5.68
CA ILE A 71 -17.08 8.65 -5.93
C ILE A 71 -17.07 8.94 -7.43
N ARG A 72 -17.73 10.03 -7.83
CA ARG A 72 -17.86 10.43 -9.24
C ARG A 72 -16.90 11.55 -9.65
N THR A 73 -16.57 12.47 -8.75
CA THR A 73 -15.78 13.65 -9.07
C THR A 73 -14.28 13.36 -9.04
N LEU A 74 -13.56 13.80 -10.08
CA LEU A 74 -12.11 13.59 -10.19
C LEU A 74 -11.32 14.24 -9.06
N HIS A 75 -11.72 15.44 -8.63
CA HIS A 75 -11.05 16.14 -7.54
C HIS A 75 -11.13 15.33 -6.23
N LEU A 76 -12.30 14.79 -5.90
CA LEU A 76 -12.45 13.96 -4.70
C LEU A 76 -11.67 12.64 -4.82
N LYS A 77 -11.62 12.03 -6.02
CA LYS A 77 -10.77 10.86 -6.28
C LYS A 77 -9.30 11.15 -6.01
N ASP A 78 -8.76 12.26 -6.52
CA ASP A 78 -7.37 12.66 -6.32
C ASP A 78 -7.08 12.94 -4.83
N THR A 79 -7.93 13.72 -4.17
CA THR A 79 -7.77 14.01 -2.74
C THR A 79 -7.76 12.76 -1.89
N LEU A 80 -8.74 11.86 -2.09
CA LEU A 80 -8.84 10.62 -1.32
C LEU A 80 -7.70 9.65 -1.65
N PHE A 81 -7.25 9.61 -2.90
CA PHE A 81 -6.09 8.81 -3.29
C PHE A 81 -4.83 9.28 -2.54
N ARG A 82 -4.52 10.59 -2.56
CA ARG A 82 -3.36 11.15 -1.84
C ARG A 82 -3.46 10.95 -0.33
N THR A 83 -4.65 11.16 0.24
CA THR A 83 -4.90 10.88 1.67
C THR A 83 -4.69 9.40 1.97
N GLY A 84 -5.14 8.49 1.10
CA GLY A 84 -4.92 7.05 1.23
C GLY A 84 -3.45 6.68 1.24
N LEU A 85 -2.61 7.29 0.40
CA LEU A 85 -1.15 7.06 0.40
C LEU A 85 -0.52 7.44 1.76
N VAL A 86 -0.88 8.60 2.30
CA VAL A 86 -0.40 9.05 3.62
C VAL A 86 -0.87 8.10 4.72
N LEU A 87 -2.15 7.71 4.71
CA LEU A 87 -2.71 6.77 5.67
C LEU A 87 -2.06 5.39 5.59
N ALA A 88 -1.65 4.94 4.39
CA ALA A 88 -0.90 3.70 4.22
C ALA A 88 0.44 3.74 4.96
N VAL A 89 1.20 4.83 4.84
CA VAL A 89 2.47 5.01 5.58
C VAL A 89 2.22 5.12 7.07
N LEU A 90 1.27 5.95 7.51
CA LEU A 90 0.97 6.14 8.93
C LEU A 90 0.46 4.86 9.60
N SER A 91 -0.38 4.09 8.92
CA SER A 91 -0.86 2.81 9.44
C SER A 91 0.27 1.78 9.55
N THR A 92 1.19 1.75 8.58
CA THR A 92 2.38 0.89 8.62
C THR A 92 3.30 1.29 9.77
N LEU A 93 3.56 2.59 9.95
CA LEU A 93 4.36 3.12 11.07
C LEU A 93 3.72 2.80 12.42
N GLY A 94 2.42 2.99 12.54
CA GLY A 94 1.67 2.70 13.76
C GLY A 94 1.81 1.25 14.23
N MET A 95 1.96 0.29 13.31
CA MET A 95 2.19 -1.11 13.66
C MET A 95 3.46 -1.32 14.48
N ALA A 96 4.50 -0.50 14.27
CA ALA A 96 5.76 -0.56 15.01
C ALA A 96 5.72 0.07 16.41
N LEU A 97 4.74 0.96 16.66
CA LEU A 97 4.74 1.85 17.83
C LEU A 97 3.99 1.28 19.05
N THR A 98 3.26 0.20 18.90
CA THR A 98 2.41 -0.34 19.96
C THR A 98 2.27 -1.85 19.83
N GLU A 99 1.88 -2.50 20.93
CA GLU A 99 1.48 -3.91 20.98
C GLU A 99 0.01 -4.07 21.37
N HIS A 100 -0.77 -2.99 21.35
CA HIS A 100 -2.17 -3.03 21.77
C HIS A 100 -3.06 -3.50 20.61
N PHE A 101 -3.78 -4.62 20.82
CA PHE A 101 -4.62 -5.27 19.78
C PHE A 101 -5.57 -4.31 19.07
N TRP A 102 -6.33 -3.51 19.82
CA TRP A 102 -7.35 -2.62 19.21
C TRP A 102 -6.73 -1.49 18.36
N VAL A 103 -5.51 -1.06 18.69
CA VAL A 103 -4.76 -0.11 17.86
C VAL A 103 -4.31 -0.80 16.58
N TRP A 104 -3.72 -1.98 16.66
CA TRP A 104 -3.38 -2.78 15.48
C TRP A 104 -4.61 -3.06 14.62
N ALA A 105 -5.76 -3.39 15.23
CA ALA A 105 -7.02 -3.62 14.54
C ALA A 105 -7.46 -2.40 13.70
N GLY A 106 -7.45 -1.22 14.31
CA GLY A 106 -7.73 0.03 13.60
C GLY A 106 -6.73 0.34 12.49
N LEU A 107 -5.42 0.15 12.73
CA LEU A 107 -4.38 0.37 11.73
C LEU A 107 -4.50 -0.60 10.56
N ARG A 108 -4.79 -1.89 10.81
CA ARG A 108 -5.03 -2.89 9.77
C ARG A 108 -6.26 -2.56 8.92
N PHE A 109 -7.34 -2.09 9.56
CA PHE A 109 -8.54 -1.63 8.85
C PHE A 109 -8.23 -0.41 7.94
N ILE A 110 -7.50 0.59 8.46
CA ILE A 110 -7.07 1.78 7.69
C ILE A 110 -6.15 1.37 6.54
N ALA A 111 -5.20 0.46 6.76
CA ALA A 111 -4.34 -0.08 5.72
C ALA A 111 -5.14 -0.76 4.61
N GLY A 112 -6.19 -1.50 4.94
CA GLY A 112 -7.12 -2.09 3.97
C GLY A 112 -7.87 -1.04 3.17
N LEU A 113 -8.42 -0.04 3.85
CA LEU A 113 -9.15 1.08 3.23
C LEU A 113 -8.26 1.85 2.23
N SER A 114 -7.01 2.15 2.61
CA SER A 114 -6.06 2.84 1.74
C SER A 114 -5.66 1.99 0.53
N SER A 115 -5.58 0.67 0.68
CA SER A 115 -5.24 -0.27 -0.41
C SER A 115 -6.28 -0.26 -1.53
N SER A 116 -7.57 -0.29 -1.18
CA SER A 116 -8.64 -0.20 -2.18
C SER A 116 -8.69 1.18 -2.84
N GLY A 117 -8.42 2.24 -2.09
CA GLY A 117 -8.29 3.60 -2.61
C GLY A 117 -7.19 3.69 -3.66
N SER A 118 -5.99 3.18 -3.37
CA SER A 118 -4.89 3.13 -4.33
C SER A 118 -5.25 2.33 -5.58
N MET A 119 -5.84 1.15 -5.43
CA MET A 119 -6.17 0.30 -6.57
C MET A 119 -7.25 0.89 -7.47
N LEU A 120 -8.36 1.34 -6.90
CA LEU A 120 -9.54 1.76 -7.66
C LEU A 120 -9.47 3.23 -8.08
N LEU A 121 -9.08 4.13 -7.17
CA LEU A 121 -9.04 5.56 -7.47
C LEU A 121 -7.87 5.89 -8.39
N ALA A 122 -6.67 5.34 -8.15
CA ALA A 122 -5.53 5.55 -9.03
C ALA A 122 -5.79 5.01 -10.43
N SER A 123 -6.36 3.79 -10.56
CA SER A 123 -6.72 3.23 -11.87
C SER A 123 -7.63 4.17 -12.65
N GLY A 124 -8.65 4.73 -12.00
CA GLY A 124 -9.56 5.69 -12.61
C GLY A 124 -8.89 7.00 -13.02
N LEU A 125 -8.02 7.55 -12.16
CA LEU A 125 -7.26 8.78 -12.44
C LEU A 125 -6.27 8.60 -13.59
N ILE A 126 -5.51 7.49 -13.56
CA ILE A 126 -4.52 7.16 -14.60
C ILE A 126 -5.21 6.94 -15.95
N LEU A 127 -6.31 6.17 -15.97
CA LEU A 127 -7.07 5.91 -17.19
C LEU A 127 -7.63 7.19 -17.77
N HIS A 128 -8.21 8.05 -16.93
CA HIS A 128 -8.71 9.36 -17.34
C HIS A 128 -7.60 10.22 -17.96
N TRP A 129 -6.44 10.30 -17.31
CA TRP A 129 -5.28 11.04 -17.84
C TRP A 129 -4.81 10.48 -19.18
N LEU A 130 -4.70 9.14 -19.32
CA LEU A 130 -4.28 8.51 -20.58
C LEU A 130 -5.24 8.84 -21.73
N ILE A 131 -6.54 8.78 -21.51
CA ILE A 131 -7.56 9.09 -22.51
C ILE A 131 -7.48 10.57 -22.91
N GLN A 132 -7.37 11.49 -21.96
CA GLN A 132 -7.27 12.93 -22.23
C GLN A 132 -6.03 13.29 -23.06
N HIS A 133 -4.94 12.54 -22.91
CA HIS A 133 -3.69 12.78 -23.66
C HIS A 133 -3.57 11.89 -24.90
N HIS A 134 -4.69 11.33 -25.40
CA HIS A 134 -4.73 10.45 -26.59
C HIS A 134 -3.75 9.28 -26.51
N GLN A 135 -3.46 8.79 -25.31
CA GLN A 135 -2.65 7.60 -25.07
C GLN A 135 -3.53 6.35 -25.01
N ARG A 136 -2.92 5.19 -25.29
CA ARG A 136 -3.63 3.91 -25.11
C ARG A 136 -4.01 3.71 -23.63
N GLY A 137 -5.25 3.37 -23.37
CA GLY A 137 -5.80 3.14 -22.03
C GLY A 137 -5.35 1.82 -21.39
N GLU A 138 -4.05 1.55 -21.41
CA GLU A 138 -3.45 0.32 -20.91
C GLU A 138 -2.99 0.50 -19.46
N LEU A 139 -3.60 -0.23 -18.54
CA LEU A 139 -3.27 -0.19 -17.10
C LEU A 139 -2.38 -1.36 -16.65
N GLY A 140 -1.94 -2.23 -17.57
CA GLY A 140 -1.15 -3.42 -17.22
C GLY A 140 0.11 -3.10 -16.42
N ILE A 141 0.84 -2.05 -16.79
CA ILE A 141 2.03 -1.58 -16.05
C ILE A 141 1.64 -1.13 -14.63
N HIS A 142 0.57 -0.37 -14.46
CA HIS A 142 0.08 0.06 -13.15
C HIS A 142 -0.24 -1.16 -12.25
N PHE A 143 -0.97 -2.14 -12.77
CA PHE A 143 -1.32 -3.34 -12.01
C PHE A 143 -0.13 -4.28 -11.75
N ALA A 144 0.94 -4.23 -12.55
CA ALA A 144 2.17 -4.96 -12.25
C ALA A 144 2.77 -4.55 -10.89
N GLY A 145 2.53 -3.31 -10.45
CA GLY A 145 2.91 -2.82 -9.12
C GLY A 145 2.36 -3.67 -7.96
N VAL A 146 1.20 -4.32 -8.13
CA VAL A 146 0.63 -5.24 -7.13
C VAL A 146 1.55 -6.45 -6.93
N GLY A 147 1.89 -7.14 -8.02
CA GLY A 147 2.77 -8.32 -7.98
C GLY A 147 4.18 -7.96 -7.50
N VAL A 148 4.75 -6.89 -8.04
CA VAL A 148 6.06 -6.37 -7.60
C VAL A 148 6.04 -6.05 -6.11
N GLY A 149 4.99 -5.37 -5.63
CA GLY A 149 4.86 -5.00 -4.22
C GLY A 149 4.80 -6.20 -3.28
N ILE A 150 4.07 -7.26 -3.65
CA ILE A 150 4.01 -8.51 -2.87
C ILE A 150 5.38 -9.18 -2.81
N VAL A 151 6.07 -9.29 -3.95
CA VAL A 151 7.41 -9.90 -4.01
C VAL A 151 8.42 -9.08 -3.21
N VAL A 152 8.41 -7.75 -3.36
CA VAL A 152 9.30 -6.85 -2.60
C VAL A 152 9.05 -6.99 -1.10
N ALA A 153 7.78 -7.03 -0.66
CA ALA A 153 7.45 -7.20 0.76
C ALA A 153 7.94 -8.55 1.31
N ALA A 154 7.75 -9.64 0.57
CA ALA A 154 8.21 -10.96 1.00
C ALA A 154 9.73 -11.03 1.09
N LEU A 155 10.46 -10.60 0.04
CA LEU A 155 11.92 -10.59 0.04
C LEU A 155 12.50 -9.66 1.10
N ALA A 156 11.86 -8.52 1.36
CA ALA A 156 12.29 -7.60 2.42
C ALA A 156 12.16 -8.25 3.81
N VAL A 157 11.07 -8.96 4.10
CA VAL A 157 10.90 -9.68 5.36
C VAL A 157 11.97 -10.77 5.51
N GLU A 158 12.22 -11.59 4.47
CA GLU A 158 13.26 -12.61 4.49
C GLU A 158 14.65 -12.02 4.77
N LEU A 159 14.99 -10.91 4.10
CA LEU A 159 16.26 -10.23 4.30
C LEU A 159 16.36 -9.67 5.74
N MET A 160 15.31 -9.02 6.24
CA MET A 160 15.29 -8.46 7.59
C MET A 160 15.35 -9.55 8.66
N GLN A 161 14.75 -10.72 8.43
CA GLN A 161 14.88 -11.89 9.32
C GLN A 161 16.30 -12.45 9.29
N ALA A 162 16.94 -12.57 8.13
CA ALA A 162 18.34 -12.99 8.03
C ALA A 162 19.30 -12.06 8.78
N LEU A 163 18.93 -10.78 8.91
CA LEU A 163 19.65 -9.78 9.71
C LEU A 163 19.21 -9.77 11.19
N ALA A 164 18.40 -10.74 11.62
CA ALA A 164 17.87 -10.86 12.98
C ALA A 164 17.15 -9.60 13.51
N LEU A 165 16.49 -8.85 12.63
CA LEU A 165 15.73 -7.66 13.02
C LEU A 165 14.43 -8.04 13.73
N SER A 166 14.10 -7.32 14.81
CA SER A 166 12.82 -7.48 15.50
C SER A 166 11.65 -7.10 14.60
N TRP A 167 10.46 -7.60 14.93
CA TRP A 167 9.25 -7.28 14.18
C TRP A 167 8.96 -5.75 14.14
N GLN A 168 9.27 -5.01 15.21
CA GLN A 168 9.16 -3.55 15.23
C GLN A 168 10.11 -2.91 14.22
N ALA A 169 11.39 -3.34 14.21
CA ALA A 169 12.39 -2.83 13.28
C ALA A 169 11.99 -3.10 11.82
N GLN A 170 11.35 -4.23 11.54
CA GLN A 170 10.85 -4.55 10.20
C GLN A 170 9.70 -3.61 9.79
N TRP A 171 8.75 -3.31 10.68
CA TRP A 171 7.70 -2.31 10.42
C TRP A 171 8.27 -0.90 10.20
N TRP A 172 9.32 -0.51 10.96
CA TRP A 172 10.05 0.73 10.71
C TRP A 172 10.68 0.75 9.33
N GLY A 173 11.32 -0.34 8.91
CA GLY A 173 11.91 -0.49 7.57
C GLY A 173 10.86 -0.31 6.46
N PHE A 174 9.69 -0.94 6.61
CA PHE A 174 8.58 -0.77 5.68
C PHE A 174 8.02 0.66 5.67
N SER A 175 7.98 1.33 6.81
CA SER A 175 7.53 2.72 6.90
C SER A 175 8.48 3.67 6.17
N LEU A 176 9.78 3.48 6.32
CA LEU A 176 10.80 4.25 5.60
C LEU A 176 10.72 4.02 4.09
N LEU A 177 10.58 2.76 3.66
CA LEU A 177 10.36 2.44 2.25
C LEU A 177 9.08 3.09 1.73
N GLY A 178 8.01 3.06 2.53
CA GLY A 178 6.74 3.71 2.21
C GLY A 178 6.88 5.22 2.02
N LEU A 179 7.66 5.90 2.86
CA LEU A 179 7.95 7.33 2.71
C LEU A 179 8.67 7.66 1.39
N VAL A 180 9.61 6.81 0.97
CA VAL A 180 10.30 6.97 -0.31
C VAL A 180 9.35 6.82 -1.49
N LEU A 181 8.32 5.99 -1.37
CA LEU A 181 7.32 5.73 -2.43
C LEU A 181 6.19 6.78 -2.48
N LEU A 182 6.14 7.72 -1.53
CA LEU A 182 5.17 8.83 -1.53
C LEU A 182 5.48 9.94 -2.56
N VAL A 183 6.60 9.86 -3.24
CA VAL A 183 7.10 10.91 -4.16
C VAL A 183 6.29 11.04 -5.43
#